data_ede0a284a147f40ae9bbc01f1b2c4f71
#
_entry.id   ede0a284a147f40ae9bbc01f1b2c4f71
#
_cell.length_a   1.000
_cell.length_b   1.000
_cell.length_c   1.000
_cell.angle_alpha   90.00
_cell.angle_beta   90.00
_cell.angle_gamma   90.00
#
_symmetry.space_group_name_H-M   'P 1'
#
loop_
_entity.id
_entity.type
_entity.pdbx_description
1 polymer ?
#
loop_
_entity_poly.entity_id
_entity_poly.type
_entity_poly.pdbx_seq_one_letter_code
_entity_poly.pdbx_strand_id
1 'polypeptide(L)'
;LHYDKNSVKEEHRDGVTYLCALRNGAVNYEGSKISVSNHLEIDGDVDFKTGNINFDGFVSIKGTVADGFSVTASQDVEILGAIGIGSVKEVISKEGSIYIKGGIAGKSKAVIRAKKDIYTKYISDATVICEGSVHVGLYCINSNITAREVIIDSPKGQISGGNIQCETKVLSPVLGSPSEKRTVISVKGFNRSILKERLQEVINNIESLKNELIKVKIEASAYFSNERQAKAGDLKAESIKQRFNRIKGELMELEEEKKNISDILRTKGEGEISILKKAYPGVFIEIKNVIKEIDRPIINTTFYIQDGCIKDT
;
A
#
# COMPACT_ATOMS: atom_id res chain seq x y z
N LEU A 1 -17.98 35.97 -1.67
CA LEU A 1 -17.44 34.62 -1.72
C LEU A 1 -16.49 34.42 -0.54
N HIS A 2 -16.67 33.34 0.21
CA HIS A 2 -15.73 32.92 1.24
C HIS A 2 -14.76 31.90 0.65
N TYR A 3 -13.50 31.98 1.03
CA TYR A 3 -12.51 31.00 0.60
C TYR A 3 -11.55 30.63 1.73
N ASP A 4 -10.95 29.45 1.62
CA ASP A 4 -9.94 28.98 2.56
C ASP A 4 -8.57 29.57 2.22
N LYS A 5 -8.07 30.47 3.06
CA LYS A 5 -6.79 31.19 2.87
C LYS A 5 -5.57 30.27 2.89
N ASN A 6 -5.69 29.01 3.36
CA ASN A 6 -4.61 28.05 3.37
C ASN A 6 -4.46 27.31 2.02
N SER A 7 -5.50 27.33 1.19
CA SER A 7 -5.53 26.61 -0.09
C SER A 7 -5.82 27.50 -1.29
N VAL A 8 -6.30 28.73 -1.07
CA VAL A 8 -6.68 29.68 -2.11
C VAL A 8 -6.15 31.06 -1.76
N LYS A 9 -5.64 31.79 -2.75
CA LYS A 9 -5.30 33.23 -2.65
C LYS A 9 -6.18 34.04 -3.57
N GLU A 10 -6.38 35.29 -3.19
CA GLU A 10 -7.10 36.29 -3.97
C GLU A 10 -6.10 37.16 -4.76
N GLU A 11 -6.36 37.38 -6.04
CA GLU A 11 -5.58 38.26 -6.91
C GLU A 11 -6.53 39.22 -7.62
N HIS A 12 -6.20 40.51 -7.64
CA HIS A 12 -6.95 41.51 -8.37
C HIS A 12 -6.19 41.88 -9.65
N ARG A 13 -6.84 41.70 -10.81
CA ARG A 13 -6.29 42.06 -12.13
C ARG A 13 -7.40 42.72 -12.96
N ASP A 14 -7.13 43.86 -13.56
CA ASP A 14 -8.02 44.58 -14.47
C ASP A 14 -9.43 44.78 -13.93
N GLY A 15 -9.57 45.08 -12.62
CA GLY A 15 -10.86 45.26 -11.97
C GLY A 15 -11.65 43.99 -11.68
N VAL A 16 -11.06 42.81 -11.95
CA VAL A 16 -11.64 41.50 -11.70
C VAL A 16 -10.87 40.80 -10.56
N THR A 17 -11.62 40.17 -9.67
CA THR A 17 -11.05 39.37 -8.57
C THR A 17 -10.97 37.92 -9.00
N TYR A 18 -9.77 37.36 -8.96
CA TYR A 18 -9.45 35.95 -9.23
C TYR A 18 -9.17 35.22 -7.91
N LEU A 19 -9.76 34.04 -7.76
CA LEU A 19 -9.40 33.11 -6.71
C LEU A 19 -8.44 32.05 -7.30
N CYS A 20 -7.18 32.10 -6.88
CA CYS A 20 -6.13 31.23 -7.40
C CYS A 20 -5.78 30.14 -6.39
N ALA A 21 -5.71 28.89 -6.85
CA ALA A 21 -5.23 27.78 -6.02
C ALA A 21 -3.77 27.97 -5.60
N LEU A 22 -3.44 27.70 -4.33
CA LEU A 22 -2.09 27.71 -3.80
C LEU A 22 -1.37 26.36 -3.97
N ARG A 23 -2.11 25.31 -4.36
CA ARG A 23 -1.63 23.94 -4.57
C ARG A 23 -2.48 23.20 -5.59
N ASN A 24 -1.94 22.14 -6.17
CA ASN A 24 -2.74 21.22 -6.97
C ASN A 24 -3.79 20.53 -6.09
N GLY A 25 -4.98 20.27 -6.66
CA GLY A 25 -6.02 19.59 -5.90
C GLY A 25 -7.40 19.73 -6.54
N ALA A 26 -8.38 19.12 -5.88
CA ALA A 26 -9.79 19.23 -6.20
C ALA A 26 -10.36 20.53 -5.63
N VAL A 27 -11.12 21.27 -6.45
CA VAL A 27 -11.85 22.44 -5.99
C VAL A 27 -13.14 21.97 -5.30
N ASN A 28 -13.26 22.28 -4.03
CA ASN A 28 -14.46 22.00 -3.24
C ASN A 28 -15.25 23.29 -3.03
N TYR A 29 -16.56 23.19 -3.22
CA TYR A 29 -17.52 24.27 -2.99
C TYR A 29 -18.57 23.81 -2.00
N GLU A 30 -18.45 24.26 -0.76
CA GLU A 30 -19.39 23.95 0.31
C GLU A 30 -20.17 25.20 0.75
N GLY A 31 -21.44 25.25 0.41
CA GLY A 31 -22.28 26.45 0.65
C GLY A 31 -21.74 27.66 -0.11
N SER A 32 -21.08 28.60 0.58
CA SER A 32 -20.45 29.78 -0.01
C SER A 32 -18.91 29.77 0.07
N LYS A 33 -18.31 28.70 0.57
CA LYS A 33 -16.86 28.60 0.81
C LYS A 33 -16.18 27.78 -0.29
N ILE A 34 -15.11 28.35 -0.88
CA ILE A 34 -14.26 27.69 -1.87
C ILE A 34 -12.96 27.25 -1.18
N SER A 35 -12.56 26.00 -1.42
CA SER A 35 -11.29 25.44 -0.97
C SER A 35 -10.68 24.51 -2.01
N VAL A 36 -9.38 24.22 -1.88
CA VAL A 36 -8.67 23.23 -2.70
C VAL A 36 -8.09 22.16 -1.78
N SER A 37 -8.44 20.89 -2.01
CA SER A 37 -7.96 19.77 -1.24
C SER A 37 -7.22 18.76 -2.11
N ASN A 38 -6.34 17.98 -1.50
CA ASN A 38 -5.67 16.83 -2.13
C ASN A 38 -6.52 15.55 -2.10
N HIS A 39 -7.82 15.70 -1.86
CA HIS A 39 -8.80 14.61 -1.83
C HIS A 39 -9.85 14.87 -2.92
N LEU A 40 -9.96 13.92 -3.86
CA LEU A 40 -11.01 13.88 -4.87
C LEU A 40 -12.04 12.83 -4.50
N GLU A 41 -13.26 13.28 -4.27
CA GLU A 41 -14.41 12.39 -4.01
C GLU A 41 -15.29 12.31 -5.25
N ILE A 42 -15.65 11.09 -5.67
CA ILE A 42 -16.57 10.79 -6.77
C ILE A 42 -17.83 10.16 -6.16
N ASP A 43 -18.96 10.86 -6.20
CA ASP A 43 -20.22 10.41 -5.59
C ASP A 43 -20.89 9.21 -6.29
N GLY A 44 -20.43 8.81 -7.45
CA GLY A 44 -20.95 7.70 -8.23
C GLY A 44 -19.86 6.83 -8.80
N ASP A 45 -20.10 6.31 -10.01
CA ASP A 45 -19.18 5.44 -10.72
C ASP A 45 -18.19 6.26 -11.57
N VAL A 46 -17.02 5.67 -11.81
CA VAL A 46 -16.10 6.12 -12.86
C VAL A 46 -16.53 5.44 -14.17
N ASP A 47 -17.24 6.20 -15.00
CA ASP A 47 -17.89 5.73 -16.24
C ASP A 47 -17.73 6.76 -17.38
N PHE A 48 -18.54 6.66 -18.42
CA PHE A 48 -18.55 7.60 -19.55
C PHE A 48 -18.86 9.05 -19.16
N LYS A 49 -19.52 9.30 -18.05
CA LYS A 49 -19.83 10.67 -17.58
C LYS A 49 -18.65 11.26 -16.83
N THR A 50 -17.99 10.45 -16.01
CA THR A 50 -16.86 10.87 -15.20
C THR A 50 -15.55 10.86 -16.01
N GLY A 51 -15.41 9.91 -16.95
CA GLY A 51 -14.16 9.66 -17.69
C GLY A 51 -13.09 8.99 -16.82
N ASN A 52 -11.89 8.84 -17.39
CA ASN A 52 -10.73 8.34 -16.66
C ASN A 52 -10.26 9.37 -15.63
N ILE A 53 -9.84 8.88 -14.47
CA ILE A 53 -9.33 9.72 -13.38
C ILE A 53 -7.79 9.67 -13.36
N ASN A 54 -7.18 10.85 -13.31
CA ASN A 54 -5.75 11.01 -13.01
C ASN A 54 -5.61 12.20 -12.04
N PHE A 55 -5.31 11.91 -10.77
CA PHE A 55 -5.36 12.92 -9.72
C PHE A 55 -4.11 12.87 -8.84
N ASP A 56 -3.58 14.06 -8.54
CA ASP A 56 -2.45 14.23 -7.62
C ASP A 56 -2.98 14.37 -6.18
N GLY A 57 -3.23 13.24 -5.53
CA GLY A 57 -3.80 13.15 -4.19
C GLY A 57 -4.49 11.82 -3.93
N PHE A 58 -5.35 11.81 -2.94
CA PHE A 58 -6.22 10.70 -2.56
C PHE A 58 -7.51 10.71 -3.40
N VAL A 59 -7.93 9.55 -3.90
CA VAL A 59 -9.16 9.39 -4.67
C VAL A 59 -10.11 8.43 -3.95
N SER A 60 -11.32 8.90 -3.62
CA SER A 60 -12.41 8.07 -3.07
C SER A 60 -13.57 8.01 -4.05
N ILE A 61 -13.98 6.80 -4.42
CA ILE A 61 -15.07 6.52 -5.37
C ILE A 61 -16.17 5.79 -4.61
N LYS A 62 -17.33 6.43 -4.41
CA LYS A 62 -18.48 5.81 -3.69
C LYS A 62 -19.11 4.66 -4.46
N GLY A 63 -19.02 4.71 -5.78
CA GLY A 63 -19.46 3.66 -6.69
C GLY A 63 -18.36 2.68 -7.07
N THR A 64 -18.37 2.28 -8.33
CA THR A 64 -17.40 1.36 -8.94
C THR A 64 -16.62 2.03 -10.08
N VAL A 65 -15.64 1.33 -10.63
CA VAL A 65 -14.97 1.69 -11.88
C VAL A 65 -15.49 0.77 -12.97
N ALA A 66 -16.12 1.34 -13.98
CA ALA A 66 -16.71 0.59 -15.09
C ALA A 66 -15.63 -0.06 -15.98
N ASP A 67 -16.02 -1.08 -16.74
CA ASP A 67 -15.13 -1.81 -17.64
C ASP A 67 -14.47 -0.85 -18.65
N GLY A 68 -13.15 -0.97 -18.80
CA GLY A 68 -12.35 -0.19 -19.73
C GLY A 68 -11.87 1.17 -19.20
N PHE A 69 -12.37 1.63 -18.07
CA PHE A 69 -11.92 2.89 -17.44
C PHE A 69 -10.68 2.68 -16.57
N SER A 70 -10.02 3.80 -16.27
CA SER A 70 -8.81 3.82 -15.45
C SER A 70 -8.88 4.87 -14.34
N VAL A 71 -8.22 4.56 -13.22
CA VAL A 71 -8.04 5.46 -12.09
C VAL A 71 -6.58 5.48 -11.71
N THR A 72 -5.97 6.66 -11.70
CA THR A 72 -4.59 6.86 -11.23
C THR A 72 -4.60 7.95 -10.16
N ALA A 73 -4.05 7.64 -9.01
CA ALA A 73 -3.83 8.57 -7.91
C ALA A 73 -2.35 8.62 -7.52
N SER A 74 -1.88 9.76 -7.00
CA SER A 74 -0.55 9.81 -6.39
C SER A 74 -0.53 9.19 -4.99
N GLN A 75 -1.64 9.28 -4.26
CA GLN A 75 -1.83 8.70 -2.92
C GLN A 75 -2.79 7.49 -2.98
N ASP A 76 -3.52 7.23 -1.90
CA ASP A 76 -4.43 6.10 -1.81
C ASP A 76 -5.60 6.18 -2.81
N VAL A 77 -6.11 5.02 -3.19
CA VAL A 77 -7.35 4.87 -3.96
C VAL A 77 -8.34 4.04 -3.15
N GLU A 78 -9.55 4.55 -2.99
CA GLU A 78 -10.63 3.86 -2.31
C GLU A 78 -11.82 3.67 -3.25
N ILE A 79 -12.33 2.44 -3.39
CA ILE A 79 -13.48 2.09 -4.21
C ILE A 79 -14.51 1.40 -3.31
N LEU A 80 -15.59 2.11 -2.99
CA LEU A 80 -16.59 1.72 -2.00
C LEU A 80 -17.78 0.94 -2.56
N GLY A 81 -17.89 0.83 -3.89
CA GLY A 81 -18.94 0.04 -4.54
C GLY A 81 -18.91 -1.41 -4.08
N ALA A 82 -20.07 -1.92 -3.62
CA ALA A 82 -20.18 -3.27 -3.05
C ALA A 82 -19.89 -4.39 -4.06
N ILE A 83 -20.10 -4.14 -5.34
CA ILE A 83 -19.82 -5.11 -6.43
C ILE A 83 -18.31 -5.19 -6.68
N GLY A 84 -17.56 -4.12 -6.38
CA GLY A 84 -16.15 -4.02 -6.70
C GLY A 84 -15.90 -3.56 -8.14
N ILE A 85 -14.86 -4.08 -8.78
CA ILE A 85 -14.46 -3.70 -10.13
C ILE A 85 -14.46 -4.90 -11.08
N GLY A 86 -14.74 -4.62 -12.35
CA GLY A 86 -14.75 -5.61 -13.43
C GLY A 86 -13.50 -5.58 -14.29
N SER A 87 -13.66 -5.57 -15.59
CA SER A 87 -12.63 -5.49 -16.62
C SER A 87 -12.08 -4.07 -16.79
N VAL A 88 -11.71 -3.42 -15.71
CA VAL A 88 -11.09 -2.09 -15.74
C VAL A 88 -9.80 -2.12 -16.56
N LYS A 89 -9.41 -0.98 -17.15
CA LYS A 89 -8.13 -0.87 -17.82
C LYS A 89 -7.00 -0.95 -16.80
N GLU A 90 -7.03 -0.07 -15.80
CA GLU A 90 -6.07 -0.07 -14.69
C GLU A 90 -6.56 0.75 -13.51
N VAL A 91 -6.12 0.36 -12.30
CA VAL A 91 -6.24 1.14 -11.08
C VAL A 91 -4.85 1.25 -10.46
N ILE A 92 -4.35 2.49 -10.31
CA ILE A 92 -2.98 2.75 -9.86
C ILE A 92 -2.97 3.70 -8.68
N SER A 93 -2.30 3.30 -7.61
CA SER A 93 -1.83 4.18 -6.54
C SER A 93 -0.30 4.24 -6.59
N LYS A 94 0.27 5.44 -6.85
CA LYS A 94 1.71 5.60 -7.07
C LYS A 94 2.53 5.53 -5.80
N GLU A 95 2.01 6.02 -4.68
CA GLU A 95 2.72 6.11 -3.39
C GLU A 95 1.93 5.53 -2.21
N GLY A 96 0.67 5.16 -2.44
CA GLY A 96 -0.26 4.71 -1.41
C GLY A 96 -0.76 3.28 -1.60
N SER A 97 -1.89 3.01 -0.95
CA SER A 97 -2.61 1.74 -0.94
C SER A 97 -3.86 1.81 -1.81
N ILE A 98 -4.42 0.64 -2.13
CA ILE A 98 -5.71 0.52 -2.83
C ILE A 98 -6.67 -0.29 -1.96
N TYR A 99 -7.84 0.29 -1.70
CA TYR A 99 -8.93 -0.32 -0.93
C TYR A 99 -10.13 -0.54 -1.83
N ILE A 100 -10.50 -1.80 -2.08
CA ILE A 100 -11.66 -2.17 -2.88
C ILE A 100 -12.63 -2.95 -1.99
N LYS A 101 -13.71 -2.31 -1.57
CA LYS A 101 -14.73 -2.91 -0.68
C LYS A 101 -15.38 -4.16 -1.25
N GLY A 102 -15.61 -4.17 -2.55
CA GLY A 102 -16.03 -5.35 -3.30
C GLY A 102 -14.85 -6.23 -3.69
N GLY A 103 -14.98 -6.94 -4.81
CA GLY A 103 -13.91 -7.77 -5.35
C GLY A 103 -13.40 -7.26 -6.70
N ILE A 104 -12.45 -8.00 -7.25
CA ILE A 104 -11.89 -7.79 -8.58
C ILE A 104 -12.29 -8.97 -9.47
N ALA A 105 -13.13 -8.72 -10.48
CA ALA A 105 -13.55 -9.69 -11.50
C ALA A 105 -12.98 -9.29 -12.87
N GLY A 106 -11.66 -9.46 -13.04
CA GLY A 106 -10.88 -8.76 -14.07
C GLY A 106 -11.05 -9.29 -15.50
N LYS A 107 -11.63 -10.48 -15.70
CA LYS A 107 -11.78 -11.12 -17.02
C LYS A 107 -10.46 -11.14 -17.83
N SER A 108 -9.34 -11.35 -17.14
CA SER A 108 -7.96 -11.35 -17.67
C SER A 108 -7.50 -10.01 -18.29
N LYS A 109 -8.19 -8.91 -17.99
CA LYS A 109 -7.86 -7.57 -18.51
C LYS A 109 -7.46 -6.59 -17.41
N ALA A 110 -8.07 -6.69 -16.24
CA ALA A 110 -7.84 -5.76 -15.15
C ALA A 110 -6.41 -5.80 -14.64
N VAL A 111 -5.81 -4.62 -14.50
CA VAL A 111 -4.48 -4.42 -13.93
C VAL A 111 -4.59 -3.47 -12.74
N ILE A 112 -4.13 -3.94 -11.58
CA ILE A 112 -4.15 -3.16 -10.34
C ILE A 112 -2.72 -3.02 -9.83
N ARG A 113 -2.29 -1.79 -9.52
CA ARG A 113 -0.94 -1.49 -9.05
C ARG A 113 -0.97 -0.59 -7.83
N ALA A 114 -0.30 -0.99 -6.76
CA ALA A 114 -0.12 -0.16 -5.58
C ALA A 114 1.35 -0.16 -5.11
N LYS A 115 1.79 0.98 -4.62
CA LYS A 115 3.10 1.10 -3.97
C LYS A 115 3.10 0.46 -2.59
N LYS A 116 2.00 0.61 -1.83
CA LYS A 116 1.85 0.02 -0.49
C LYS A 116 0.98 -1.23 -0.57
N ASP A 117 -0.14 -1.27 0.09
CA ASP A 117 -0.95 -2.45 0.26
C ASP A 117 -2.21 -2.45 -0.61
N ILE A 118 -2.74 -3.63 -0.89
CA ILE A 118 -4.01 -3.81 -1.60
C ILE A 118 -4.95 -4.63 -0.73
N TYR A 119 -6.16 -4.10 -0.51
CA TYR A 119 -7.23 -4.75 0.25
C TYR A 119 -8.43 -4.96 -0.64
N THR A 120 -8.90 -6.20 -0.75
CA THR A 120 -10.06 -6.55 -1.57
C THR A 120 -10.77 -7.79 -1.05
N LYS A 121 -12.04 -7.94 -1.39
CA LYS A 121 -12.83 -9.09 -0.95
C LYS A 121 -12.44 -10.37 -1.68
N TYR A 122 -12.23 -10.31 -3.00
CA TYR A 122 -11.77 -11.42 -3.82
C TYR A 122 -11.06 -10.94 -5.07
N ILE A 123 -10.26 -11.82 -5.67
CA ILE A 123 -9.57 -11.56 -6.94
C ILE A 123 -9.88 -12.73 -7.89
N SER A 124 -10.38 -12.44 -9.08
CA SER A 124 -10.61 -13.41 -10.14
C SER A 124 -10.14 -12.88 -11.48
N ASP A 125 -9.33 -13.68 -12.18
CA ASP A 125 -8.88 -13.40 -13.55
C ASP A 125 -8.29 -11.98 -13.71
N ALA A 126 -7.36 -11.59 -12.84
CA ALA A 126 -6.75 -10.24 -12.81
C ALA A 126 -5.24 -10.29 -12.62
N THR A 127 -4.58 -9.19 -12.98
CA THR A 127 -3.17 -8.94 -12.69
C THR A 127 -3.05 -7.91 -11.58
N VAL A 128 -2.38 -8.27 -10.50
CA VAL A 128 -2.18 -7.42 -9.32
C VAL A 128 -0.69 -7.29 -9.04
N ILE A 129 -0.21 -6.06 -8.93
CA ILE A 129 1.19 -5.75 -8.64
C ILE A 129 1.22 -4.82 -7.44
N CYS A 130 1.87 -5.27 -6.37
CA CYS A 130 1.93 -4.56 -5.09
C CYS A 130 3.34 -4.67 -4.52
N GLU A 131 3.93 -3.56 -4.08
CA GLU A 131 5.22 -3.62 -3.38
C GLU A 131 5.06 -3.99 -1.89
N GLY A 132 3.86 -3.79 -1.34
CA GLY A 132 3.47 -4.22 0.00
C GLY A 132 2.71 -5.53 0.02
N SER A 133 1.71 -5.61 0.88
CA SER A 133 0.91 -6.80 1.13
C SER A 133 -0.40 -6.78 0.34
N VAL A 134 -0.81 -7.93 -0.19
CA VAL A 134 -2.13 -8.12 -0.80
C VAL A 134 -3.01 -8.91 0.15
N HIS A 135 -4.03 -8.26 0.69
CA HIS A 135 -5.03 -8.84 1.57
C HIS A 135 -6.30 -9.17 0.79
N VAL A 136 -6.66 -10.45 0.81
CA VAL A 136 -7.85 -10.94 0.11
C VAL A 136 -8.80 -11.58 1.10
N GLY A 137 -10.00 -11.01 1.22
CA GLY A 137 -10.99 -11.46 2.19
C GLY A 137 -11.50 -12.89 1.98
N LEU A 138 -11.68 -13.33 0.72
CA LEU A 138 -12.31 -14.62 0.43
C LEU A 138 -11.44 -15.55 -0.43
N TYR A 139 -11.18 -15.20 -1.69
CA TYR A 139 -10.47 -16.10 -2.60
C TYR A 139 -9.69 -15.35 -3.68
N CYS A 140 -8.66 -16.03 -4.18
CA CYS A 140 -7.90 -15.63 -5.35
C CYS A 140 -7.96 -16.76 -6.39
N ILE A 141 -8.53 -16.48 -7.57
CA ILE A 141 -8.73 -17.48 -8.62
C ILE A 141 -8.13 -16.98 -9.94
N ASN A 142 -7.36 -17.83 -10.63
CA ASN A 142 -6.81 -17.60 -11.98
C ASN A 142 -6.09 -16.27 -12.14
N SER A 143 -5.43 -15.76 -11.11
CA SER A 143 -4.88 -14.42 -11.12
C SER A 143 -3.35 -14.45 -11.05
N ASN A 144 -2.74 -13.43 -11.62
CA ASN A 144 -1.30 -13.21 -11.52
C ASN A 144 -1.06 -12.13 -10.47
N ILE A 145 -0.42 -12.49 -9.37
CA ILE A 145 -0.13 -11.56 -8.27
C ILE A 145 1.38 -11.49 -8.07
N THR A 146 1.90 -10.28 -8.02
CA THR A 146 3.27 -9.99 -7.59
C THR A 146 3.19 -9.05 -6.39
N ALA A 147 3.70 -9.49 -5.22
CA ALA A 147 3.61 -8.74 -3.99
C ALA A 147 4.78 -9.05 -3.04
N ARG A 148 4.94 -8.28 -1.97
CA ARG A 148 5.81 -8.67 -0.87
C ARG A 148 5.25 -9.90 -0.17
N GLU A 149 3.96 -9.89 0.13
CA GLU A 149 3.23 -11.04 0.68
C GLU A 149 1.78 -11.09 0.22
N VAL A 150 1.19 -12.27 0.24
CA VAL A 150 -0.25 -12.48 -0.06
C VAL A 150 -0.90 -13.21 1.10
N ILE A 151 -1.98 -12.62 1.62
CA ILE A 151 -2.71 -13.11 2.79
C ILE A 151 -4.18 -13.28 2.42
N ILE A 152 -4.69 -14.49 2.62
CA ILE A 152 -6.12 -14.77 2.53
C ILE A 152 -6.71 -14.77 3.93
N ASP A 153 -7.54 -13.77 4.24
CA ASP A 153 -8.00 -13.50 5.61
C ASP A 153 -9.11 -14.45 6.07
N SER A 154 -10.02 -14.87 5.17
CA SER A 154 -11.13 -15.75 5.54
C SER A 154 -10.67 -17.16 5.88
N PRO A 155 -11.14 -17.75 6.99
CA PRO A 155 -10.88 -19.15 7.31
C PRO A 155 -11.37 -20.17 6.26
N LYS A 156 -12.24 -19.76 5.33
CA LYS A 156 -12.71 -20.58 4.19
C LYS A 156 -12.04 -20.15 2.88
N GLY A 157 -11.04 -19.29 2.96
CA GLY A 157 -10.42 -18.70 1.80
C GLY A 157 -9.55 -19.68 1.01
N GLN A 158 -9.30 -19.36 -0.25
CA GLN A 158 -8.65 -20.24 -1.21
C GLN A 158 -7.85 -19.47 -2.24
N ILE A 159 -6.68 -20.02 -2.61
CA ILE A 159 -5.95 -19.65 -3.82
C ILE A 159 -6.02 -20.84 -4.79
N SER A 160 -6.53 -20.63 -6.01
CA SER A 160 -6.67 -21.69 -7.01
C SER A 160 -6.45 -21.19 -8.43
N GLY A 161 -5.51 -21.79 -9.12
CA GLY A 161 -5.09 -21.39 -10.47
C GLY A 161 -4.31 -20.07 -10.48
N GLY A 162 -3.61 -19.81 -11.58
CA GLY A 162 -2.79 -18.63 -11.75
C GLY A 162 -1.39 -18.73 -11.15
N ASN A 163 -0.73 -17.60 -11.03
CA ASN A 163 0.67 -17.50 -10.58
C ASN A 163 0.81 -16.43 -9.51
N ILE A 164 1.22 -16.83 -8.32
CA ILE A 164 1.46 -15.95 -7.17
C ILE A 164 2.95 -15.86 -6.94
N GLN A 165 3.52 -14.66 -7.07
CA GLN A 165 4.92 -14.39 -6.82
C GLN A 165 5.06 -13.44 -5.63
N CYS A 166 5.65 -13.93 -4.56
CA CYS A 166 5.88 -13.12 -3.34
C CYS A 166 7.38 -13.00 -3.02
N GLU A 167 7.70 -12.00 -2.25
CA GLU A 167 9.06 -11.85 -1.72
C GLU A 167 9.26 -12.68 -0.45
N THR A 168 8.29 -12.66 0.47
CA THR A 168 8.49 -13.19 1.81
C THR A 168 7.53 -14.30 2.19
N LYS A 169 6.20 -14.15 1.91
CA LYS A 169 5.19 -15.04 2.49
C LYS A 169 3.93 -15.16 1.66
N VAL A 170 3.36 -16.37 1.65
CA VAL A 170 1.99 -16.64 1.24
C VAL A 170 1.26 -17.34 2.37
N LEU A 171 0.10 -16.82 2.78
CA LEU A 171 -0.76 -17.41 3.78
C LEU A 171 -2.15 -17.66 3.18
N SER A 172 -2.57 -18.91 3.16
CA SER A 172 -3.92 -19.26 2.69
C SER A 172 -4.47 -20.47 3.43
N PRO A 173 -5.76 -20.48 3.79
CA PRO A 173 -6.41 -21.69 4.31
C PRO A 173 -6.38 -22.84 3.33
N VAL A 174 -6.67 -22.59 2.06
CA VAL A 174 -6.71 -23.63 1.02
C VAL A 174 -5.86 -23.23 -0.17
N LEU A 175 -5.00 -24.15 -0.65
CA LEU A 175 -4.26 -24.04 -1.90
C LEU A 175 -4.71 -25.07 -2.91
N GLY A 176 -4.88 -24.63 -4.17
CA GLY A 176 -5.40 -25.49 -5.24
C GLY A 176 -6.91 -25.72 -5.13
N SER A 177 -7.42 -26.68 -5.87
CA SER A 177 -8.83 -27.05 -5.92
C SER A 177 -9.00 -28.56 -6.13
N PRO A 178 -10.19 -29.13 -5.86
CA PRO A 178 -10.47 -30.54 -6.13
C PRO A 178 -10.33 -30.94 -7.61
N SER A 179 -10.40 -29.97 -8.52
CA SER A 179 -10.18 -30.18 -9.96
C SER A 179 -8.69 -30.15 -10.35
N GLU A 180 -7.81 -30.12 -9.38
CA GLU A 180 -6.35 -30.15 -9.54
C GLU A 180 -5.82 -29.05 -10.48
N LYS A 181 -6.47 -27.89 -10.46
CA LYS A 181 -6.09 -26.78 -11.32
C LYS A 181 -4.69 -26.32 -11.01
N ARG A 182 -3.83 -26.28 -12.02
CA ARG A 182 -2.45 -25.83 -11.87
C ARG A 182 -2.38 -24.47 -11.16
N THR A 183 -1.76 -24.47 -10.00
CA THR A 183 -1.58 -23.29 -9.16
C THR A 183 -0.09 -23.16 -8.84
N VAL A 184 0.53 -22.05 -9.21
CA VAL A 184 1.97 -21.81 -8.98
C VAL A 184 2.13 -20.74 -7.91
N ILE A 185 2.92 -21.07 -6.89
CA ILE A 185 3.23 -20.15 -5.79
C ILE A 185 4.73 -20.10 -5.64
N SER A 186 5.32 -18.95 -5.93
CA SER A 186 6.77 -18.72 -5.83
C SER A 186 7.06 -17.65 -4.78
N VAL A 187 7.94 -17.97 -3.85
CA VAL A 187 8.47 -17.07 -2.83
C VAL A 187 9.96 -16.88 -3.07
N LYS A 188 10.38 -15.66 -3.44
CA LYS A 188 11.79 -15.34 -3.69
C LYS A 188 12.67 -15.60 -2.45
N GLY A 189 12.10 -15.35 -1.27
CA GLY A 189 12.81 -15.43 -0.01
C GLY A 189 13.77 -14.26 0.22
N PHE A 190 14.37 -14.23 1.38
CA PHE A 190 15.28 -13.18 1.82
C PHE A 190 16.48 -13.76 2.58
N ASN A 191 17.50 -12.94 2.81
CA ASN A 191 18.63 -13.30 3.67
C ASN A 191 18.40 -12.75 5.07
N ARG A 192 18.14 -13.64 6.02
CA ARG A 192 17.81 -13.30 7.39
C ARG A 192 18.96 -12.60 8.13
N SER A 193 20.22 -12.97 7.86
CA SER A 193 21.39 -12.37 8.51
C SER A 193 21.54 -10.91 8.08
N ILE A 194 21.46 -10.65 6.78
CA ILE A 194 21.54 -9.29 6.22
C ILE A 194 20.42 -8.41 6.79
N LEU A 195 19.19 -8.93 6.87
CA LEU A 195 18.07 -8.16 7.44
C LEU A 195 18.24 -7.87 8.94
N LYS A 196 18.85 -8.79 9.71
CA LYS A 196 19.15 -8.54 11.13
C LYS A 196 20.21 -7.45 11.30
N GLU A 197 21.28 -7.49 10.48
CA GLU A 197 22.31 -6.45 10.47
C GLU A 197 21.69 -5.10 10.12
N ARG A 198 20.88 -5.04 9.06
CA ARG A 198 20.18 -3.81 8.66
C ARG A 198 19.24 -3.29 9.75
N LEU A 199 18.50 -4.18 10.42
CA LEU A 199 17.65 -3.81 11.55
C LEU A 199 18.44 -3.15 12.66
N GLN A 200 19.61 -3.66 12.99
CA GLN A 200 20.46 -3.08 14.02
C GLN A 200 20.98 -1.70 13.61
N GLU A 201 21.39 -1.52 12.36
CA GLU A 201 21.78 -0.20 11.83
C GLU A 201 20.62 0.82 11.93
N VAL A 202 19.41 0.42 11.51
CA VAL A 202 18.22 1.28 11.59
C VAL A 202 17.90 1.68 13.04
N ILE A 203 17.99 0.74 13.97
CA ILE A 203 17.80 1.03 15.40
C ILE A 203 18.83 2.05 15.90
N ASN A 204 20.09 1.88 15.58
CA ASN A 204 21.15 2.80 15.99
C ASN A 204 20.94 4.21 15.40
N ASN A 205 20.51 4.30 14.14
CA ASN A 205 20.19 5.57 13.49
C ASN A 205 18.98 6.26 14.13
N ILE A 206 17.93 5.51 14.47
CA ILE A 206 16.76 6.04 15.20
C ILE A 206 17.18 6.62 16.56
N GLU A 207 18.04 5.94 17.32
CA GLU A 207 18.55 6.45 18.60
C GLU A 207 19.36 7.73 18.42
N SER A 208 20.24 7.78 17.43
CA SER A 208 21.02 8.97 17.10
C SER A 208 20.12 10.17 16.76
N LEU A 209 19.14 9.98 15.88
CA LEU A 209 18.19 11.04 15.50
C LEU A 209 17.28 11.47 16.67
N LYS A 210 16.87 10.56 17.53
CA LYS A 210 16.09 10.89 18.75
C LYS A 210 16.93 11.79 19.70
N ASN A 211 18.22 11.50 19.87
CA ASN A 211 19.13 12.32 20.66
C ASN A 211 19.34 13.71 20.02
N GLU A 212 19.45 13.78 18.68
CA GLU A 212 19.52 15.05 17.96
C GLU A 212 18.21 15.85 18.11
N LEU A 213 17.05 15.20 18.00
CA LEU A 213 15.75 15.83 18.19
C LEU A 213 15.59 16.44 19.58
N ILE A 214 16.09 15.77 20.63
CA ILE A 214 16.11 16.30 22.00
C ILE A 214 16.94 17.58 22.06
N LYS A 215 18.14 17.60 21.46
CA LYS A 215 19.01 18.81 21.42
C LYS A 215 18.31 19.97 20.70
N VAL A 216 17.66 19.71 19.56
CA VAL A 216 16.91 20.74 18.81
C VAL A 216 15.71 21.24 19.62
N LYS A 217 15.01 20.39 20.38
CA LYS A 217 13.92 20.82 21.27
C LYS A 217 14.41 21.69 22.41
N ILE A 218 15.56 21.40 23.02
CA ILE A 218 16.16 22.20 24.07
C ILE A 218 16.58 23.56 23.51
N GLU A 219 17.25 23.59 22.33
CA GLU A 219 17.62 24.81 21.63
C GLU A 219 16.39 25.67 21.32
N ALA A 220 15.32 25.06 20.81
CA ALA A 220 14.06 25.74 20.54
C ALA A 220 13.43 26.33 21.81
N SER A 221 13.34 25.55 22.90
CA SER A 221 12.75 26.03 24.15
C SER A 221 13.58 27.18 24.75
N ALA A 222 14.91 27.12 24.74
CA ALA A 222 15.78 28.19 25.18
C ALA A 222 15.65 29.47 24.32
N TYR A 223 15.46 29.29 23.00
CA TYR A 223 15.29 30.40 22.07
C TYR A 223 13.93 31.10 22.24
N PHE A 224 12.83 30.35 22.31
CA PHE A 224 11.47 30.89 22.43
C PHE A 224 11.09 31.35 23.84
N SER A 225 11.80 30.95 24.91
CA SER A 225 11.60 31.46 26.26
C SER A 225 12.10 32.92 26.46
N ASN A 226 12.93 33.41 25.58
CA ASN A 226 13.35 34.82 25.54
C ASN A 226 12.36 35.65 24.69
N GLU A 227 11.24 36.07 25.29
CA GLU A 227 10.09 36.76 24.64
C GLU A 227 10.47 38.01 23.78
N ARG A 228 11.69 38.51 23.82
CA ARG A 228 12.15 39.71 23.08
C ARG A 228 12.66 39.40 21.66
N GLN A 229 12.81 38.13 21.25
CA GLN A 229 13.52 37.78 20.01
C GLN A 229 12.63 37.14 18.92
N ALA A 230 11.40 36.76 19.20
CA ALA A 230 10.50 36.15 18.19
C ALA A 230 9.87 37.23 17.29
N LYS A 231 10.63 37.81 16.38
CA LYS A 231 10.07 38.61 15.28
C LYS A 231 9.73 37.73 14.08
N ALA A 232 8.62 38.03 13.41
CA ALA A 232 8.31 37.39 12.13
C ALA A 232 9.45 37.62 11.13
N GLY A 233 10.02 36.54 10.58
CA GLY A 233 11.18 36.60 9.66
C GLY A 233 12.52 36.29 10.29
N ASP A 234 12.57 35.78 11.52
CA ASP A 234 13.82 35.40 12.19
C ASP A 234 14.46 34.15 11.58
N LEU A 235 15.59 34.33 10.90
CA LEU A 235 16.35 33.27 10.24
C LEU A 235 16.72 32.10 11.17
N LYS A 236 16.93 32.38 12.46
CA LYS A 236 17.29 31.36 13.44
C LYS A 236 16.08 30.49 13.82
N ALA A 237 14.91 31.09 14.01
CA ALA A 237 13.66 30.39 14.25
C ALA A 237 13.31 29.47 13.08
N GLU A 238 13.46 29.97 11.84
CA GLU A 238 13.22 29.21 10.63
C GLU A 238 14.19 28.02 10.48
N SER A 239 15.49 28.24 10.78
CA SER A 239 16.51 27.19 10.79
C SER A 239 16.20 26.07 11.79
N ILE A 240 15.78 26.40 13.02
CA ILE A 240 15.39 25.43 14.05
C ILE A 240 14.18 24.63 13.56
N LYS A 241 13.18 25.29 13.00
CA LYS A 241 11.97 24.64 12.46
C LYS A 241 12.29 23.70 11.30
N GLN A 242 13.15 24.10 10.37
CA GLN A 242 13.58 23.27 9.26
C GLN A 242 14.34 22.02 9.73
N ARG A 243 15.28 22.18 10.69
CA ARG A 243 15.99 21.05 11.29
C ARG A 243 15.04 20.08 12.01
N PHE A 244 14.11 20.63 12.79
CA PHE A 244 13.10 19.83 13.49
C PHE A 244 12.24 19.00 12.51
N ASN A 245 11.75 19.63 11.44
CA ASN A 245 10.91 18.96 10.45
C ASN A 245 11.71 17.91 9.67
N ARG A 246 12.96 18.17 9.31
CA ARG A 246 13.85 17.20 8.67
C ARG A 246 14.04 15.97 9.55
N ILE A 247 14.47 16.14 10.79
CA ILE A 247 14.70 15.01 11.73
C ILE A 247 13.42 14.22 11.96
N LYS A 248 12.28 14.90 12.06
CA LYS A 248 10.98 14.24 12.21
C LYS A 248 10.63 13.39 10.98
N GLY A 249 10.88 13.89 9.78
CA GLY A 249 10.67 13.14 8.53
C GLY A 249 11.55 11.89 8.46
N GLU A 250 12.86 12.04 8.68
CA GLU A 250 13.84 10.95 8.71
C GLU A 250 13.49 9.88 9.76
N LEU A 251 13.03 10.30 10.95
CA LEU A 251 12.58 9.38 12.00
C LEU A 251 11.35 8.56 11.57
N MET A 252 10.38 9.18 10.90
CA MET A 252 9.19 8.48 10.41
C MET A 252 9.56 7.42 9.37
N GLU A 253 10.44 7.74 8.44
CA GLU A 253 10.93 6.81 7.42
C GLU A 253 11.68 5.62 8.04
N LEU A 254 12.58 5.88 8.99
CA LEU A 254 13.33 4.82 9.67
C LEU A 254 12.45 3.96 10.59
N GLU A 255 11.45 4.53 11.25
CA GLU A 255 10.49 3.75 12.05
C GLU A 255 9.61 2.86 11.18
N GLU A 256 9.24 3.32 9.98
CA GLU A 256 8.53 2.50 8.97
C GLU A 256 9.44 1.39 8.44
N GLU A 257 10.70 1.69 8.10
CA GLU A 257 11.69 0.68 7.68
C GLU A 257 11.90 -0.38 8.77
N LYS A 258 12.09 0.05 10.03
CA LYS A 258 12.21 -0.85 11.19
C LYS A 258 11.02 -1.79 11.30
N LYS A 259 9.81 -1.26 11.17
CA LYS A 259 8.58 -2.05 11.21
C LYS A 259 8.57 -3.09 10.09
N ASN A 260 8.83 -2.67 8.85
CA ASN A 260 8.85 -3.54 7.68
C ASN A 260 9.86 -4.69 7.84
N ILE A 261 11.10 -4.39 8.26
CA ILE A 261 12.11 -5.43 8.48
C ILE A 261 11.69 -6.37 9.62
N SER A 262 11.12 -5.84 10.71
CA SER A 262 10.66 -6.65 11.84
C SER A 262 9.53 -7.60 11.43
N ASP A 263 8.61 -7.15 10.58
CA ASP A 263 7.50 -7.97 10.08
C ASP A 263 8.04 -9.09 9.15
N ILE A 264 8.99 -8.79 8.27
CA ILE A 264 9.66 -9.80 7.45
C ILE A 264 10.37 -10.84 8.34
N LEU A 265 11.06 -10.43 9.40
CA LEU A 265 11.79 -11.34 10.30
C LEU A 265 10.86 -12.24 11.15
N ARG A 266 9.55 -11.98 11.23
CA ARG A 266 8.56 -12.89 11.84
C ARG A 266 8.22 -14.08 10.95
N THR A 267 8.52 -14.02 9.65
CA THR A 267 8.33 -15.11 8.70
C THR A 267 9.19 -16.32 9.11
N LYS A 268 8.67 -17.55 8.98
CA LYS A 268 9.47 -18.76 9.22
C LYS A 268 10.56 -18.91 8.15
N GLY A 269 11.75 -19.34 8.57
CA GLY A 269 12.87 -19.51 7.66
C GLY A 269 13.24 -18.23 6.92
N GLU A 270 13.55 -18.36 5.65
CA GLU A 270 13.90 -17.26 4.74
C GLU A 270 12.90 -17.12 3.58
N GLY A 271 11.66 -17.54 3.79
CA GLY A 271 10.53 -17.55 2.89
C GLY A 271 9.52 -18.59 3.33
N GLU A 272 8.22 -18.28 3.28
CA GLU A 272 7.16 -19.07 3.91
C GLU A 272 5.94 -19.22 3.01
N ILE A 273 5.41 -20.46 2.93
CA ILE A 273 4.10 -20.77 2.35
C ILE A 273 3.30 -21.53 3.39
N SER A 274 2.32 -20.88 4.02
CA SER A 274 1.51 -21.45 5.09
C SER A 274 0.11 -21.83 4.60
N ILE A 275 -0.24 -23.09 4.82
CA ILE A 275 -1.51 -23.72 4.46
C ILE A 275 -2.23 -24.07 5.75
N LEU A 276 -3.26 -23.32 6.11
CA LEU A 276 -3.95 -23.50 7.40
C LEU A 276 -4.89 -24.67 7.45
N LYS A 277 -5.38 -25.16 6.29
CA LYS A 277 -6.33 -26.27 6.23
C LYS A 277 -5.91 -27.35 5.25
N LYS A 278 -5.85 -27.04 3.95
CA LYS A 278 -5.62 -28.07 2.94
C LYS A 278 -4.95 -27.54 1.68
N ALA A 279 -4.02 -28.30 1.14
CA ALA A 279 -3.57 -28.15 -0.24
C ALA A 279 -4.02 -29.35 -1.08
N TYR A 280 -4.39 -29.08 -2.32
CA TYR A 280 -4.74 -30.11 -3.29
C TYR A 280 -3.59 -30.41 -4.24
N PRO A 281 -3.59 -31.58 -4.92
CA PRO A 281 -2.64 -31.86 -6.00
C PRO A 281 -2.72 -30.79 -7.11
N GLY A 282 -1.66 -30.70 -7.91
CA GLY A 282 -1.54 -29.67 -8.97
C GLY A 282 -1.09 -28.30 -8.47
N VAL A 283 -0.71 -28.19 -7.19
CA VAL A 283 -0.05 -27.00 -6.62
C VAL A 283 1.46 -27.18 -6.70
N PHE A 284 2.12 -26.19 -7.31
CA PHE A 284 3.57 -26.10 -7.40
C PHE A 284 4.03 -24.98 -6.48
N ILE A 285 4.86 -25.31 -5.52
CA ILE A 285 5.48 -24.35 -4.60
C ILE A 285 6.96 -24.19 -4.92
N GLU A 286 7.44 -22.98 -4.89
CA GLU A 286 8.84 -22.64 -5.07
C GLU A 286 9.26 -21.66 -3.96
N ILE A 287 10.35 -21.96 -3.26
CA ILE A 287 10.95 -21.05 -2.27
C ILE A 287 12.45 -21.00 -2.54
N LYS A 288 13.00 -19.81 -2.82
CA LYS A 288 14.43 -19.61 -3.16
C LYS A 288 14.93 -20.58 -4.25
N ASN A 289 14.17 -20.73 -5.34
CA ASN A 289 14.48 -21.63 -6.47
C ASN A 289 14.41 -23.13 -6.15
N VAL A 290 14.00 -23.52 -4.95
CA VAL A 290 13.72 -24.93 -4.63
C VAL A 290 12.24 -25.19 -4.89
N ILE A 291 11.96 -26.15 -5.79
CA ILE A 291 10.60 -26.46 -6.24
C ILE A 291 10.12 -27.74 -5.56
N LYS A 292 8.85 -27.74 -5.15
CA LYS A 292 8.14 -28.92 -4.66
C LYS A 292 6.74 -28.95 -5.27
N GLU A 293 6.37 -30.05 -5.90
CA GLU A 293 5.02 -30.30 -6.35
C GLU A 293 4.22 -30.99 -5.24
N ILE A 294 2.96 -30.60 -5.09
CA ILE A 294 2.02 -31.25 -4.19
C ILE A 294 1.26 -32.31 -5.01
N ASP A 295 1.64 -33.58 -4.82
CA ASP A 295 1.12 -34.76 -5.54
C ASP A 295 -0.06 -35.45 -4.81
N ARG A 296 -0.22 -35.14 -3.53
CA ARG A 296 -1.31 -35.66 -2.68
C ARG A 296 -1.82 -34.58 -1.75
N PRO A 297 -3.10 -34.69 -1.29
CA PRO A 297 -3.65 -33.71 -0.35
C PRO A 297 -2.80 -33.61 0.92
N ILE A 298 -2.45 -32.38 1.30
CA ILE A 298 -1.70 -32.06 2.52
C ILE A 298 -2.58 -31.20 3.41
N ILE A 299 -2.47 -31.36 4.73
CA ILE A 299 -3.31 -30.68 5.72
C ILE A 299 -2.43 -29.90 6.68
N ASN A 300 -2.81 -28.65 6.97
CA ASN A 300 -2.22 -27.80 8.01
C ASN A 300 -0.69 -27.83 8.03
N THR A 301 -0.09 -27.35 6.97
CA THR A 301 1.36 -27.45 6.75
C THR A 301 1.93 -26.09 6.39
N THR A 302 3.05 -25.75 6.98
CA THR A 302 3.85 -24.57 6.60
C THR A 302 5.14 -25.03 5.96
N PHE A 303 5.33 -24.66 4.69
CA PHE A 303 6.60 -24.83 3.98
C PHE A 303 7.48 -23.60 4.17
N TYR A 304 8.74 -23.80 4.44
CA TYR A 304 9.73 -22.75 4.57
C TYR A 304 11.12 -23.26 4.15
N ILE A 305 11.99 -22.32 3.76
CA ILE A 305 13.36 -22.70 3.42
C ILE A 305 14.28 -22.53 4.64
N GLN A 306 15.08 -23.54 4.89
CA GLN A 306 16.15 -23.54 5.88
C GLN A 306 17.29 -24.41 5.38
N ASP A 307 18.53 -23.92 5.49
CA ASP A 307 19.74 -24.62 5.04
C ASP A 307 19.67 -25.10 3.57
N GLY A 308 19.04 -24.29 2.69
CA GLY A 308 18.89 -24.57 1.26
C GLY A 308 17.85 -25.64 0.89
N CYS A 309 17.08 -26.15 1.85
CA CYS A 309 16.05 -27.17 1.62
C CYS A 309 14.69 -26.67 2.07
N ILE A 310 13.62 -27.08 1.35
CA ILE A 310 12.25 -26.89 1.82
C ILE A 310 11.97 -27.85 2.96
N LYS A 311 11.66 -27.30 4.12
CA LYS A 311 11.16 -28.02 5.29
C LYS A 311 9.67 -27.75 5.47
N ASP A 312 8.98 -28.64 6.17
CA ASP A 312 7.56 -28.55 6.50
C ASP A 312 7.31 -28.84 7.98
N THR A 313 6.29 -28.20 8.53
CA THR A 313 5.85 -28.38 9.94
C THR A 313 4.34 -28.40 10.02
#